data_0f039c9e2a3d6f8c6cf19c4b05d9db2b
#
_entry.id   0f039c9e2a3d6f8c6cf19c4b05d9db2b
#
_cell.length_a   1.000
_cell.length_b   1.000
_cell.length_c   1.000
_cell.angle_alpha   90.00
_cell.angle_beta   90.00
_cell.angle_gamma   90.00
#
_symmetry.space_group_name_H-M   'P 1'
#
loop_
_entity.id
_entity.type
_entity.pdbx_description
1 polymer ?
#
loop_
_entity_poly.entity_id
_entity_poly.type
_entity_poly.pdbx_seq_one_letter_code
_entity_poly.pdbx_strand_id
1 'polypeptide(L)'
;NLEDYSIFWQVLKRDTAENLMHILFVASKLDDIDNYLDIVRQSGLNPVVVDVRCFATRNALALREDLTKSDAPVAIVEFGAFENYILILYKDSPFISDIYLSEKDRNTLMDQDSTDEQIKGISNRFSMQVSQMISSYTAKYKTGSINSLLISSSMPNLERTIGNFNEALPNVDVEVFDTLL
;
A
#
# COMPACT_ATOMS: atom_id res chain seq x y z
N ASN A 1 10.06 7.54 24.12
CA ASN A 1 9.79 6.56 25.17
C ASN A 1 8.79 5.53 24.62
N LEU A 2 8.91 4.24 25.01
CA LEU A 2 7.98 3.19 24.55
C LEU A 2 6.55 3.41 25.04
N GLU A 3 6.39 4.09 26.17
CA GLU A 3 5.09 4.46 26.74
C GLU A 3 4.29 5.43 25.83
N ASP A 4 4.96 6.11 24.91
CA ASP A 4 4.33 7.05 23.98
C ASP A 4 3.74 6.35 22.75
N TYR A 5 3.85 5.00 22.68
CA TYR A 5 3.40 4.22 21.53
C TYR A 5 2.38 3.17 21.91
N SER A 6 1.36 3.02 21.06
CA SER A 6 0.54 1.82 21.01
C SER A 6 1.26 0.77 20.18
N ILE A 7 1.48 -0.40 20.75
CA ILE A 7 2.25 -1.48 20.12
C ILE A 7 1.36 -2.69 19.95
N PHE A 8 1.29 -3.20 18.73
CA PHE A 8 0.64 -4.46 18.37
C PHE A 8 1.62 -5.37 17.66
N TRP A 9 1.53 -6.67 17.90
CA TRP A 9 2.29 -7.67 17.19
C TRP A 9 1.51 -8.97 17.01
N GLN A 10 1.79 -9.67 15.90
CA GLN A 10 1.21 -10.97 15.57
C GLN A 10 2.28 -11.89 14.99
N VAL A 11 2.30 -13.15 15.42
CA VAL A 11 3.15 -14.16 14.81
C VAL A 11 2.49 -14.64 13.53
N LEU A 12 3.16 -14.41 12.38
CA LEU A 12 2.71 -14.85 11.07
C LEU A 12 3.11 -16.29 10.78
N LYS A 13 4.37 -16.66 11.12
CA LYS A 13 4.93 -17.99 10.86
C LYS A 13 5.99 -18.33 11.89
N ARG A 14 6.05 -19.58 12.29
CA ARG A 14 7.19 -20.15 13.04
C ARG A 14 7.92 -21.15 12.16
N ASP A 15 9.20 -20.94 11.97
CA ASP A 15 10.10 -21.89 11.32
C ASP A 15 10.91 -22.58 12.40
N THR A 16 10.48 -23.80 12.75
CA THR A 16 11.12 -24.59 13.79
C THR A 16 12.46 -25.20 13.35
N ALA A 17 12.67 -25.36 12.04
CA ALA A 17 13.90 -25.90 11.51
C ALA A 17 15.06 -24.90 11.60
N GLU A 18 14.75 -23.61 11.37
CA GLU A 18 15.74 -22.53 11.45
C GLU A 18 15.69 -21.76 12.77
N ASN A 19 14.79 -22.15 13.67
CA ASN A 19 14.52 -21.44 14.95
C ASN A 19 14.21 -19.94 14.73
N LEU A 20 13.43 -19.64 13.69
CA LEU A 20 13.03 -18.30 13.31
C LEU A 20 11.53 -18.08 13.51
N MET A 21 11.16 -16.86 13.79
CA MET A 21 9.78 -16.42 13.91
C MET A 21 9.55 -15.16 13.07
N HIS A 22 8.58 -15.24 12.16
CA HIS A 22 8.14 -14.08 11.39
C HIS A 22 7.04 -13.38 12.17
N ILE A 23 7.25 -12.12 12.48
CA ILE A 23 6.33 -11.32 13.28
C ILE A 23 5.88 -10.12 12.45
N LEU A 24 4.59 -9.86 12.43
CA LEU A 24 4.04 -8.58 12.05
C LEU A 24 4.06 -7.69 13.29
N PHE A 25 4.62 -6.51 13.14
CA PHE A 25 4.74 -5.54 14.22
C PHE A 25 4.21 -4.18 13.75
N VAL A 26 3.38 -3.56 14.57
CA VAL A 26 2.84 -2.22 14.34
C VAL A 26 3.10 -1.38 15.57
N ALA A 27 3.62 -0.18 15.37
CA ALA A 27 3.75 0.82 16.42
C ALA A 27 3.22 2.17 15.91
N SER A 28 2.32 2.77 16.66
CA SER A 28 1.77 4.10 16.38
C SER A 28 1.93 4.99 17.59
N LYS A 29 2.24 6.27 17.39
CA LYS A 29 2.26 7.24 18.49
C LYS A 29 0.86 7.42 19.04
N LEU A 30 0.75 7.41 20.37
CA LEU A 30 -0.53 7.64 21.05
C LEU A 30 -1.10 9.02 20.73
N ASP A 31 -0.26 10.06 20.70
CA ASP A 31 -0.69 11.41 20.35
C ASP A 31 -1.33 11.49 18.97
N ASP A 32 -0.79 10.76 17.97
CA ASP A 32 -1.36 10.73 16.63
C ASP A 32 -2.74 10.04 16.64
N ILE A 33 -2.86 8.94 17.36
CA ILE A 33 -4.12 8.21 17.53
C ILE A 33 -5.16 9.10 18.22
N ASP A 34 -4.78 9.74 19.33
CA ASP A 34 -5.68 10.58 20.13
C ASP A 34 -6.17 11.79 19.31
N ASN A 35 -5.30 12.41 18.50
CA ASN A 35 -5.69 13.50 17.61
C ASN A 35 -6.80 13.07 16.63
N TYR A 36 -6.70 11.89 16.01
CA TYR A 36 -7.73 11.36 15.12
C TYR A 36 -9.02 11.02 15.89
N LEU A 37 -8.90 10.39 17.06
CA LEU A 37 -10.02 10.04 17.89
C LEU A 37 -10.80 11.28 18.34
N ASP A 38 -10.10 12.36 18.67
CA ASP A 38 -10.73 13.61 19.11
C ASP A 38 -11.49 14.30 17.97
N ILE A 39 -10.99 14.29 16.75
CA ILE A 39 -11.72 14.79 15.58
C ILE A 39 -13.04 14.02 15.40
N VAL A 40 -13.00 12.69 15.49
CA VAL A 40 -14.19 11.84 15.34
C VAL A 40 -15.18 12.09 16.48
N ARG A 41 -14.72 12.19 17.73
CA ARG A 41 -15.56 12.46 18.90
C ARG A 41 -16.20 13.84 18.84
N GLN A 42 -15.45 14.87 18.44
CA GLN A 42 -15.97 16.24 18.27
C GLN A 42 -17.03 16.32 17.17
N SER A 43 -17.02 15.42 16.20
CA SER A 43 -18.06 15.27 15.19
C SER A 43 -19.32 14.56 15.71
N GLY A 44 -19.39 14.19 16.99
CA GLY A 44 -20.50 13.48 17.59
C GLY A 44 -20.52 11.97 17.31
N LEU A 45 -19.45 11.42 16.75
CA LEU A 45 -19.31 10.00 16.45
C LEU A 45 -18.53 9.28 17.55
N ASN A 46 -18.79 7.98 17.70
CA ASN A 46 -18.04 7.13 18.62
C ASN A 46 -17.04 6.25 17.81
N PRO A 47 -15.73 6.49 17.91
CA PRO A 47 -14.73 5.64 17.25
C PRO A 47 -14.69 4.27 17.92
N VAL A 48 -14.90 3.22 17.15
CA VAL A 48 -14.92 1.83 17.64
C VAL A 48 -13.73 1.00 17.19
N VAL A 49 -13.07 1.43 16.11
CA VAL A 49 -11.88 0.76 15.56
C VAL A 49 -10.90 1.83 15.09
N VAL A 50 -9.62 1.62 15.41
CA VAL A 50 -8.49 2.31 14.81
C VAL A 50 -7.66 1.27 14.09
N ASP A 51 -7.41 1.49 12.82
CA ASP A 51 -6.62 0.58 11.99
C ASP A 51 -5.52 1.35 11.26
N VAL A 52 -4.44 0.66 10.89
CA VAL A 52 -3.41 1.25 10.04
C VAL A 52 -3.83 1.12 8.57
N ARG A 53 -3.50 2.13 7.78
CA ARG A 53 -4.00 2.27 6.41
C ARG A 53 -3.76 1.04 5.54
N CYS A 54 -2.58 0.45 5.59
CA CYS A 54 -2.27 -0.75 4.80
C CYS A 54 -3.15 -1.96 5.17
N PHE A 55 -3.58 -2.08 6.43
CA PHE A 55 -4.51 -3.15 6.82
C PHE A 55 -5.96 -2.81 6.47
N ALA A 56 -6.35 -1.55 6.54
CA ALA A 56 -7.64 -1.11 6.01
C ALA A 56 -7.75 -1.42 4.51
N THR A 57 -6.70 -1.13 3.74
CA THR A 57 -6.60 -1.49 2.32
C THR A 57 -6.66 -3.01 2.10
N ARG A 58 -5.96 -3.80 2.92
CA ARG A 58 -6.06 -5.27 2.89
C ARG A 58 -7.48 -5.75 3.17
N ASN A 59 -8.15 -5.17 4.16
CA ASN A 59 -9.51 -5.55 4.52
C ASN A 59 -10.50 -5.20 3.40
N ALA A 60 -10.31 -4.07 2.71
CA ALA A 60 -11.08 -3.71 1.52
C ALA A 60 -10.84 -4.71 0.37
N LEU A 61 -9.59 -5.14 0.16
CA LEU A 61 -9.26 -6.17 -0.84
C LEU A 61 -9.97 -7.50 -0.55
N ALA A 62 -10.17 -7.86 0.72
CA ALA A 62 -10.86 -9.10 1.08
C ALA A 62 -12.31 -9.17 0.56
N LEU A 63 -12.91 -8.04 0.20
CA LEU A 63 -14.22 -7.96 -0.44
C LEU A 63 -14.17 -8.32 -1.94
N ARG A 64 -13.00 -8.30 -2.56
CA ARG A 64 -12.76 -8.69 -3.96
C ARG A 64 -12.48 -10.20 -4.04
N GLU A 65 -13.57 -10.99 -4.02
CA GLU A 65 -13.48 -12.46 -4.06
C GLU A 65 -12.79 -13.00 -5.32
N ASP A 66 -12.87 -12.29 -6.43
CA ASP A 66 -12.19 -12.61 -7.68
C ASP A 66 -10.68 -12.64 -7.57
N LEU A 67 -10.11 -11.77 -6.74
CA LEU A 67 -8.67 -11.65 -6.52
C LEU A 67 -8.19 -12.52 -5.34
N THR A 68 -8.97 -12.58 -4.27
CA THR A 68 -8.56 -13.27 -3.03
C THR A 68 -8.66 -14.80 -3.10
N LYS A 69 -9.47 -15.34 -4.03
CA LYS A 69 -9.57 -16.79 -4.28
C LYS A 69 -8.46 -17.31 -5.20
N SER A 70 -7.65 -16.45 -5.77
CA SER A 70 -6.51 -16.84 -6.59
C SER A 70 -5.36 -17.36 -5.73
N ASP A 71 -4.69 -18.43 -6.20
CA ASP A 71 -3.43 -18.90 -5.60
C ASP A 71 -2.22 -18.02 -5.98
N ALA A 72 -2.44 -16.96 -6.77
CA ALA A 72 -1.41 -16.01 -7.15
C ALA A 72 -1.33 -14.84 -6.15
N PRO A 73 -0.13 -14.26 -5.94
CA PRO A 73 0.00 -13.04 -5.14
C PRO A 73 -0.65 -11.85 -5.86
N VAL A 74 -1.27 -10.98 -5.08
CA VAL A 74 -1.88 -9.72 -5.55
C VAL A 74 -1.09 -8.55 -4.96
N ALA A 75 -0.79 -7.55 -5.77
CA ALA A 75 -0.17 -6.33 -5.32
C ALA A 75 -1.16 -5.16 -5.30
N ILE A 76 -1.06 -4.33 -4.27
CA ILE A 76 -1.76 -3.05 -4.17
C ILE A 76 -0.72 -1.98 -3.96
N VAL A 77 -0.80 -0.91 -4.72
CA VAL A 77 0.02 0.30 -4.54
C VAL A 77 -0.86 1.42 -4.06
N GLU A 78 -0.50 1.99 -2.92
CA GLU A 78 -0.99 3.30 -2.53
C GLU A 78 -0.09 4.37 -3.13
N PHE A 79 -0.70 5.23 -3.92
CA PHE A 79 -0.05 6.36 -4.56
C PHE A 79 -0.73 7.63 -4.05
N GLY A 80 -0.31 8.11 -2.90
CA GLY A 80 -1.01 9.13 -2.14
C GLY A 80 -0.17 10.38 -1.86
N ALA A 81 -0.86 11.43 -1.44
CA ALA A 81 -0.23 12.69 -1.06
C ALA A 81 0.67 12.58 0.17
N PHE A 82 0.38 11.66 1.08
CA PHE A 82 1.09 11.53 2.35
C PHE A 82 1.86 10.23 2.47
N GLU A 83 1.28 9.13 2.01
CA GLU A 83 1.83 7.80 2.11
C GLU A 83 1.92 7.16 0.73
N ASN A 84 3.01 6.46 0.51
CA ASN A 84 3.24 5.71 -0.71
C ASN A 84 3.86 4.39 -0.33
N TYR A 85 3.16 3.29 -0.59
CA TYR A 85 3.63 1.96 -0.28
C TYR A 85 3.12 0.93 -1.28
N ILE A 86 3.78 -0.20 -1.32
CA ILE A 86 3.26 -1.42 -1.94
C ILE A 86 2.89 -2.42 -0.84
N LEU A 87 1.70 -2.97 -0.95
CA LEU A 87 1.23 -4.12 -0.19
C LEU A 87 1.13 -5.32 -1.15
N ILE A 88 1.86 -6.39 -0.87
CA ILE A 88 1.72 -7.66 -1.61
C ILE A 88 1.09 -8.67 -0.65
N LEU A 89 -0.04 -9.24 -1.06
CA LEU A 89 -0.75 -10.25 -0.31
C LEU A 89 -0.61 -11.61 -0.99
N TYR A 90 -0.12 -12.58 -0.26
CA TYR A 90 -0.04 -13.97 -0.70
C TYR A 90 -0.38 -14.92 0.45
N LYS A 91 -1.46 -15.71 0.30
CA LYS A 91 -1.90 -16.69 1.30
C LYS A 91 -1.97 -16.08 2.72
N ASP A 92 -2.68 -14.99 2.88
CA ASP A 92 -2.86 -14.23 4.14
C ASP A 92 -1.58 -13.60 4.74
N SER A 93 -0.44 -13.75 4.07
CA SER A 93 0.81 -13.13 4.50
C SER A 93 1.03 -11.80 3.80
N PRO A 94 0.90 -10.66 4.50
CA PRO A 94 1.16 -9.36 3.93
C PRO A 94 2.67 -9.08 3.88
N PHE A 95 3.12 -8.52 2.76
CA PHE A 95 4.41 -7.85 2.64
C PHE A 95 4.14 -6.38 2.36
N ILE A 96 4.75 -5.50 3.12
CA ILE A 96 4.57 -4.05 3.02
C ILE A 96 5.94 -3.42 2.87
N SER A 97 6.04 -2.49 1.93
CA SER A 97 7.26 -1.70 1.73
C SER A 97 6.92 -0.29 1.27
N ASP A 98 7.58 0.69 1.84
CA ASP A 98 7.42 2.08 1.44
C ASP A 98 8.00 2.31 0.05
N ILE A 99 7.38 3.21 -0.70
CA ILE A 99 7.86 3.69 -1.99
C ILE A 99 8.23 5.16 -1.82
N TYR A 100 9.44 5.51 -2.24
CA TYR A 100 9.91 6.88 -2.09
C TYR A 100 9.28 7.80 -3.14
N LEU A 101 8.68 8.87 -2.65
CA LEU A 101 8.21 10.01 -3.44
C LEU A 101 8.69 11.30 -2.79
N SER A 102 9.47 12.10 -3.52
CA SER A 102 9.96 13.37 -2.98
C SER A 102 8.83 14.37 -2.76
N GLU A 103 9.02 15.31 -1.83
CA GLU A 103 8.04 16.37 -1.59
C GLU A 103 7.76 17.19 -2.86
N LYS A 104 8.80 17.47 -3.66
CA LYS A 104 8.65 18.15 -4.95
C LYS A 104 7.77 17.36 -5.91
N ASP A 105 8.01 16.05 -6.03
CA ASP A 105 7.22 15.20 -6.92
C ASP A 105 5.76 15.12 -6.44
N ARG A 106 5.54 15.02 -5.12
CA ARG A 106 4.20 15.06 -4.52
C ARG A 106 3.45 16.33 -4.85
N ASN A 107 4.09 17.50 -4.65
CA ASN A 107 3.49 18.79 -4.96
C ASN A 107 3.13 18.89 -6.43
N THR A 108 3.98 18.41 -7.33
CA THR A 108 3.70 18.37 -8.78
C THR A 108 2.49 17.48 -9.09
N LEU A 109 2.36 16.31 -8.44
CA LEU A 109 1.22 15.41 -8.67
C LEU A 109 -0.09 15.93 -8.09
N MET A 110 -0.04 16.75 -7.04
CA MET A 110 -1.21 17.41 -6.44
C MET A 110 -1.65 18.66 -7.23
N ASP A 111 -0.78 19.23 -8.04
CA ASP A 111 -1.07 20.39 -8.85
C ASP A 111 -1.79 19.99 -10.15
N GLN A 112 -3.02 20.48 -10.32
CA GLN A 112 -3.85 20.20 -11.50
C GLN A 112 -3.29 20.84 -12.78
N ASP A 113 -2.48 21.88 -12.65
CA ASP A 113 -1.86 22.60 -13.77
C ASP A 113 -0.53 21.96 -14.23
N SER A 114 -0.09 20.89 -13.57
CA SER A 114 1.11 20.16 -13.95
C SER A 114 1.01 19.56 -15.35
N THR A 115 2.10 19.68 -16.12
CA THR A 115 2.15 19.16 -17.49
C THR A 115 2.21 17.64 -17.53
N ASP A 116 1.74 17.04 -18.63
CA ASP A 116 1.81 15.59 -18.84
C ASP A 116 3.25 15.07 -18.77
N GLU A 117 4.22 15.84 -19.26
CA GLU A 117 5.63 15.45 -19.21
C GLU A 117 6.17 15.35 -17.78
N GLN A 118 5.80 16.32 -16.92
CA GLN A 118 6.17 16.29 -15.50
C GLN A 118 5.56 15.08 -14.79
N ILE A 119 4.27 14.85 -15.00
CA ILE A 119 3.56 13.71 -14.41
C ILE A 119 4.15 12.39 -14.92
N LYS A 120 4.39 12.26 -16.22
CA LYS A 120 4.99 11.08 -16.84
C LYS A 120 6.37 10.77 -16.24
N GLY A 121 7.22 11.78 -16.07
CA GLY A 121 8.54 11.61 -15.48
C GLY A 121 8.49 11.07 -14.03
N ILE A 122 7.54 11.55 -13.24
CA ILE A 122 7.35 11.08 -11.85
C ILE A 122 6.77 9.68 -11.84
N SER A 123 5.72 9.43 -12.61
CA SER A 123 5.05 8.13 -12.70
C SER A 123 5.99 7.03 -13.15
N ASN A 124 6.88 7.32 -14.12
CA ASN A 124 7.88 6.37 -14.58
C ASN A 124 8.87 5.98 -13.47
N ARG A 125 9.36 6.96 -12.68
CA ARG A 125 10.25 6.64 -11.55
C ARG A 125 9.54 5.83 -10.47
N PHE A 126 8.29 6.16 -10.21
CA PHE A 126 7.48 5.44 -9.23
C PHE A 126 7.18 4.00 -9.68
N SER A 127 6.72 3.81 -10.92
CA SER A 127 6.43 2.49 -11.49
C SER A 127 7.67 1.59 -11.59
N MET A 128 8.85 2.18 -11.84
CA MET A 128 10.13 1.44 -11.79
C MET A 128 10.42 0.91 -10.37
N GLN A 129 10.18 1.70 -9.33
CA GLN A 129 10.34 1.24 -7.94
C GLN A 129 9.36 0.09 -7.64
N VAL A 130 8.10 0.22 -8.06
CA VAL A 130 7.09 -0.85 -7.93
C VAL A 130 7.55 -2.13 -8.62
N SER A 131 8.01 -2.03 -9.87
CA SER A 131 8.52 -3.17 -10.64
C SER A 131 9.70 -3.85 -9.95
N GLN A 132 10.63 -3.07 -9.40
CA GLN A 132 11.77 -3.59 -8.66
C GLN A 132 11.34 -4.31 -7.37
N MET A 133 10.37 -3.76 -6.65
CA MET A 133 9.84 -4.38 -5.43
C MET A 133 9.11 -5.69 -5.73
N ILE A 134 8.29 -5.74 -6.77
CA ILE A 134 7.63 -6.95 -7.26
C ILE A 134 8.67 -8.02 -7.59
N SER A 135 9.69 -7.67 -8.36
CA SER A 135 10.77 -8.60 -8.76
C SER A 135 11.54 -9.12 -7.54
N SER A 136 11.88 -8.24 -6.61
CA SER A 136 12.58 -8.59 -5.37
C SER A 136 11.75 -9.50 -4.48
N TYR A 137 10.45 -9.23 -4.36
CA TYR A 137 9.53 -10.05 -3.59
C TYR A 137 9.41 -11.46 -4.17
N THR A 138 9.12 -11.57 -5.48
CA THR A 138 8.93 -12.87 -6.14
C THR A 138 10.20 -13.73 -6.09
N ALA A 139 11.37 -13.12 -6.25
CA ALA A 139 12.67 -13.81 -6.12
C ALA A 139 12.93 -14.28 -4.69
N LYS A 140 12.67 -13.45 -3.68
CA LYS A 140 12.93 -13.75 -2.26
C LYS A 140 12.01 -14.84 -1.72
N TYR A 141 10.72 -14.75 -2.02
CA TYR A 141 9.72 -15.64 -1.45
C TYR A 141 9.37 -16.82 -2.36
N LYS A 142 9.94 -16.88 -3.57
CA LYS A 142 9.70 -17.92 -4.57
C LYS A 142 8.22 -18.14 -4.84
N THR A 143 7.46 -17.05 -4.85
CA THR A 143 6.05 -17.05 -5.22
C THR A 143 5.90 -17.11 -6.74
N GLY A 144 4.71 -17.44 -7.22
CA GLY A 144 4.37 -17.23 -8.63
C GLY A 144 4.46 -15.75 -9.04
N SER A 145 4.28 -15.49 -10.32
CA SER A 145 4.24 -14.12 -10.85
C SER A 145 3.08 -13.34 -10.23
N ILE A 146 3.30 -12.06 -9.99
CA ILE A 146 2.22 -11.12 -9.67
C ILE A 146 1.62 -10.67 -11.00
N ASN A 147 0.37 -11.03 -11.25
CA ASN A 147 -0.32 -10.75 -12.50
C ASN A 147 -1.33 -9.59 -12.37
N SER A 148 -1.64 -9.18 -11.15
CA SER A 148 -2.60 -8.11 -10.87
C SER A 148 -2.00 -7.09 -9.92
N LEU A 149 -2.08 -5.81 -10.32
CA LEU A 149 -1.68 -4.66 -9.54
C LEU A 149 -2.86 -3.70 -9.42
N LEU A 150 -3.31 -3.50 -8.21
CA LEU A 150 -4.33 -2.51 -7.90
C LEU A 150 -3.67 -1.20 -7.49
N ILE A 151 -4.15 -0.08 -8.00
CA ILE A 151 -3.66 1.25 -7.63
C ILE A 151 -4.75 2.00 -6.90
N SER A 152 -4.51 2.29 -5.63
CA SER A 152 -5.30 3.22 -4.83
C SER A 152 -4.60 4.58 -4.80
N SER A 153 -5.33 5.66 -5.03
CA SER A 153 -4.76 6.99 -4.97
C SER A 153 -5.79 8.04 -4.56
N SER A 154 -5.31 8.98 -3.76
CA SER A 154 -6.02 10.22 -3.43
C SER A 154 -5.57 11.41 -4.28
N MET A 155 -4.69 11.20 -5.26
CA MET A 155 -4.15 12.27 -6.11
C MET A 155 -5.05 12.56 -7.31
N PRO A 156 -5.23 13.83 -7.69
CA PRO A 156 -6.14 14.23 -8.78
C PRO A 156 -5.70 13.73 -10.16
N ASN A 157 -4.42 13.40 -10.33
CA ASN A 157 -3.83 13.02 -11.61
C ASN A 157 -3.67 11.50 -11.80
N LEU A 158 -4.40 10.67 -11.05
CA LEU A 158 -4.27 9.20 -11.11
C LEU A 158 -4.47 8.66 -12.52
N GLU A 159 -5.52 9.06 -13.23
CA GLU A 159 -5.81 8.59 -14.60
C GLU A 159 -4.67 8.84 -15.55
N ARG A 160 -3.99 9.99 -15.40
CA ARG A 160 -2.81 10.35 -16.22
C ARG A 160 -1.58 9.51 -15.89
N THR A 161 -1.55 8.86 -14.72
CA THR A 161 -0.42 8.04 -14.25
C THR A 161 -0.56 6.57 -14.60
N ILE A 162 -1.78 6.03 -14.69
CA ILE A 162 -2.05 4.60 -14.93
C ILE A 162 -1.41 4.09 -16.22
N GLY A 163 -1.50 4.87 -17.31
CA GLY A 163 -0.88 4.50 -18.57
C GLY A 163 0.61 4.20 -18.46
N ASN A 164 1.32 4.96 -17.61
CA ASN A 164 2.74 4.76 -17.36
C ASN A 164 3.04 3.49 -16.56
N PHE A 165 2.13 3.07 -15.68
CA PHE A 165 2.26 1.78 -14.98
C PHE A 165 2.12 0.60 -15.95
N ASN A 166 1.19 0.66 -16.90
CA ASN A 166 1.03 -0.36 -17.94
C ASN A 166 2.26 -0.47 -18.84
N GLU A 167 2.89 0.66 -19.20
CA GLU A 167 4.14 0.68 -19.96
C GLU A 167 5.30 0.03 -19.17
N ALA A 168 5.40 0.29 -17.88
CA ALA A 168 6.48 -0.21 -17.02
C ALA A 168 6.29 -1.67 -16.59
N LEU A 169 5.06 -2.16 -16.59
CA LEU A 169 4.65 -3.49 -16.10
C LEU A 169 3.83 -4.24 -17.16
N PRO A 170 4.38 -4.53 -18.35
CA PRO A 170 3.61 -5.02 -19.50
C PRO A 170 2.96 -6.40 -19.29
N ASN A 171 3.35 -7.15 -18.27
CA ASN A 171 2.82 -8.48 -17.95
C ASN A 171 1.92 -8.46 -16.70
N VAL A 172 1.58 -7.30 -16.19
CA VAL A 172 0.75 -7.12 -15.00
C VAL A 172 -0.50 -6.36 -15.41
N ASP A 173 -1.65 -6.89 -15.05
CA ASP A 173 -2.93 -6.20 -15.22
C ASP A 173 -3.05 -5.11 -14.15
N VAL A 174 -3.14 -3.86 -14.59
CA VAL A 174 -3.16 -2.69 -13.70
C VAL A 174 -4.56 -2.10 -13.67
N GLU A 175 -5.18 -2.15 -12.51
CA GLU A 175 -6.51 -1.60 -12.25
C GLU A 175 -6.49 -0.48 -11.21
N VAL A 176 -7.44 0.45 -11.30
CA VAL A 176 -7.74 1.38 -10.22
C VAL A 176 -8.51 0.62 -9.13
N PHE A 177 -8.04 0.73 -7.91
CA PHE A 177 -8.71 0.18 -6.74
C PHE A 177 -9.55 1.28 -6.07
N ASP A 178 -10.84 1.27 -6.37
CA ASP A 178 -11.81 2.09 -5.65
C ASP A 178 -12.22 1.37 -4.36
N THR A 179 -11.90 1.96 -3.23
CA THR A 179 -12.23 1.42 -1.90
C THR A 179 -13.62 1.82 -1.41
N LEU A 180 -14.37 2.58 -2.21
CA LEU A 180 -15.69 3.11 -1.86
C LEU A 180 -16.84 2.38 -2.56
N LEU A 181 -16.56 1.39 -3.39
CA LEU A 181 -17.57 0.58 -4.09
C LEU A 181 -17.97 -0.65 -3.29
#